data_9fb84f7e6e70fd5efcbfd54635807bd8
#
_entry.id   9fb84f7e6e70fd5efcbfd54635807bd8
#
_cell.length_a   1.000
_cell.length_b   1.000
_cell.length_c   1.000
_cell.angle_alpha   90.00
_cell.angle_beta   90.00
_cell.angle_gamma   90.00
#
_symmetry.space_group_name_H-M   'P 1'
#
loop_
_entity.id
_entity.type
_entity.pdbx_description
1 polymer ?
#
loop_
_entity_poly.entity_id
_entity_poly.type
_entity_poly.pdbx_seq_one_letter_code
_entity_poly.pdbx_strand_id
1 'polypeptide(L)'
;MTDTEFLATELENGIGMHNPNFKELARLSVDQINDLGIKTVLDYGAGTGVYADAYYLAGYEVKAFELFKAHRDYMKENVPHIHILKNPITTDLLHFIETAEHMTDKELDSLFNKIQPKYVLFSSTSEKTDNDIPWGHINIKSQAEWDLFFELKGYLKVRDLSLPTSWTKLFIKSI
;
A
#
# COMPACT_ATOMS: atom_id res chain seq x y z
N MET A 1 -7.73 -18.32 6.48
CA MET A 1 -8.60 -17.16 6.80
C MET A 1 -9.32 -16.76 5.53
N THR A 2 -10.65 -16.58 5.59
CA THR A 2 -11.45 -16.03 4.48
C THR A 2 -11.25 -14.53 4.38
N ASP A 3 -11.59 -13.90 3.24
CA ASP A 3 -11.49 -12.44 3.07
C ASP A 3 -12.39 -11.67 4.07
N THR A 4 -13.53 -12.25 4.49
CA THR A 4 -14.41 -11.66 5.51
C THR A 4 -13.78 -11.73 6.92
N GLU A 5 -13.14 -12.83 7.27
CA GLU A 5 -12.44 -12.98 8.55
C GLU A 5 -11.24 -12.04 8.61
N PHE A 6 -10.54 -11.85 7.49
CA PHE A 6 -9.40 -10.93 7.41
C PHE A 6 -9.84 -9.48 7.65
N LEU A 7 -10.88 -9.02 6.96
CA LEU A 7 -11.45 -7.70 7.20
C LEU A 7 -11.92 -7.52 8.66
N ALA A 8 -12.59 -8.52 9.24
CA ALA A 8 -13.03 -8.43 10.63
C ALA A 8 -11.84 -8.27 11.59
N THR A 9 -10.76 -9.03 11.37
CA THR A 9 -9.52 -8.92 12.15
C THR A 9 -8.89 -7.53 12.03
N GLU A 10 -8.82 -6.95 10.83
CA GLU A 10 -8.31 -5.58 10.64
C GLU A 10 -9.16 -4.56 11.40
N LEU A 11 -10.48 -4.64 11.27
CA LEU A 11 -11.39 -3.70 11.95
C LEU A 11 -11.30 -3.80 13.48
N GLU A 12 -11.18 -5.02 14.03
CA GLU A 12 -10.99 -5.26 15.47
C GLU A 12 -9.64 -4.68 15.96
N ASN A 13 -8.61 -4.70 15.11
CA ASN A 13 -7.31 -4.08 15.39
C ASN A 13 -7.27 -2.58 15.09
N GLY A 14 -8.40 -1.98 14.75
CA GLY A 14 -8.51 -0.54 14.51
C GLY A 14 -8.03 -0.09 13.13
N ILE A 15 -7.84 -1.01 12.19
CA ILE A 15 -7.45 -0.72 10.80
C ILE A 15 -8.73 -0.48 9.99
N GLY A 16 -9.27 0.74 10.03
CA GLY A 16 -10.48 1.06 9.29
C GLY A 16 -10.98 2.49 9.47
N MET A 17 -11.99 2.85 8.68
CA MET A 17 -12.57 4.20 8.63
C MET A 17 -13.22 4.64 9.96
N HIS A 18 -13.57 3.70 10.83
CA HIS A 18 -14.14 3.96 12.16
C HIS A 18 -13.10 4.47 13.17
N ASN A 19 -11.79 4.28 12.91
CA ASN A 19 -10.72 4.65 13.84
C ASN A 19 -10.12 6.02 13.47
N PRO A 20 -10.36 7.08 14.25
CA PRO A 20 -9.82 8.40 13.98
C PRO A 20 -8.29 8.46 14.05
N ASN A 21 -7.66 7.63 14.90
CA ASN A 21 -6.20 7.59 15.00
C ASN A 21 -5.56 6.98 13.74
N PHE A 22 -6.19 5.96 13.16
CA PHE A 22 -5.70 5.37 11.91
C PHE A 22 -5.89 6.30 10.71
N LYS A 23 -7.00 7.05 10.68
CA LYS A 23 -7.22 8.12 9.69
C LYS A 23 -6.17 9.23 9.81
N GLU A 24 -5.85 9.65 11.03
CA GLU A 24 -4.81 10.66 11.25
C GLU A 24 -3.42 10.15 10.86
N LEU A 25 -3.09 8.88 11.16
CA LEU A 25 -1.87 8.23 10.69
C LEU A 25 -1.77 8.26 9.15
N ALA A 26 -2.85 7.92 8.46
CA ALA A 26 -2.89 7.95 7.00
C ALA A 26 -2.69 9.38 6.46
N ARG A 27 -3.36 10.37 7.06
CA ARG A 27 -3.20 11.79 6.70
C ARG A 27 -1.74 12.25 6.85
N LEU A 28 -1.12 11.95 8.00
CA LEU A 28 0.28 12.30 8.26
C LEU A 28 1.25 11.57 7.31
N SER A 29 0.91 10.33 6.92
CA SER A 29 1.69 9.56 5.94
C SER A 29 1.66 10.23 4.56
N VAL A 30 0.50 10.76 4.15
CA VAL A 30 0.36 11.52 2.90
C VAL A 30 1.15 12.83 2.96
N ASP A 31 1.11 13.54 4.09
CA ASP A 31 1.82 14.81 4.25
C ASP A 31 3.34 14.70 4.04
N GLN A 32 3.95 13.54 4.34
CA GLN A 32 5.40 13.32 4.17
C GLN A 32 5.89 13.36 2.72
N ILE A 33 4.99 13.27 1.75
CA ILE A 33 5.32 13.20 0.32
C ILE A 33 4.69 14.32 -0.51
N ASN A 34 4.13 15.33 0.13
CA ASN A 34 3.47 16.46 -0.55
C ASN A 34 4.42 17.32 -1.39
N ASP A 35 5.74 17.20 -1.16
CA ASP A 35 6.80 17.89 -1.90
C ASP A 35 7.16 17.24 -3.26
N LEU A 36 6.62 16.05 -3.57
CA LEU A 36 7.02 15.29 -4.76
C LEU A 36 6.41 15.79 -6.08
N GLY A 37 5.42 16.67 -6.02
CA GLY A 37 4.72 17.20 -7.21
C GLY A 37 3.95 16.14 -8.00
N ILE A 38 3.54 15.04 -7.34
CA ILE A 38 2.70 13.98 -7.92
C ILE A 38 1.25 14.46 -8.04
N LYS A 39 0.48 13.84 -8.94
CA LYS A 39 -0.94 14.13 -9.15
C LYS A 39 -1.81 12.90 -9.01
N THR A 40 -1.30 11.76 -9.46
CA THR A 40 -2.06 10.50 -9.53
C THR A 40 -1.46 9.45 -8.61
N VAL A 41 -2.32 8.73 -7.88
CA VAL A 41 -1.95 7.70 -6.91
C VAL A 41 -2.70 6.42 -7.18
N LEU A 42 -1.99 5.30 -7.20
CA LEU A 42 -2.57 3.97 -7.08
C LEU A 42 -2.31 3.46 -5.66
N ASP A 43 -3.36 3.27 -4.88
CA ASP A 43 -3.33 2.55 -3.62
C ASP A 43 -3.53 1.05 -3.92
N TYR A 44 -2.44 0.28 -3.87
CA TYR A 44 -2.43 -1.13 -4.25
C TYR A 44 -2.43 -2.02 -3.00
N GLY A 45 -3.44 -2.88 -2.88
CA GLY A 45 -3.78 -3.56 -1.64
C GLY A 45 -4.45 -2.59 -0.68
N ALA A 46 -5.46 -1.86 -1.17
CA ALA A 46 -6.02 -0.70 -0.47
C ALA A 46 -6.74 -1.05 0.85
N GLY A 47 -6.98 -2.35 1.12
CA GLY A 47 -7.59 -2.81 2.35
C GLY A 47 -8.91 -2.11 2.64
N THR A 48 -8.98 -1.45 3.78
CA THR A 48 -10.17 -0.68 4.22
C THR A 48 -10.32 0.69 3.54
N GLY A 49 -9.38 1.09 2.67
CA GLY A 49 -9.44 2.31 1.88
C GLY A 49 -9.04 3.59 2.62
N VAL A 50 -8.52 3.50 3.84
CA VAL A 50 -8.18 4.67 4.66
C VAL A 50 -7.08 5.53 4.02
N TYR A 51 -6.05 4.91 3.42
CA TYR A 51 -5.00 5.66 2.70
C TYR A 51 -5.53 6.27 1.41
N ALA A 52 -6.34 5.53 0.64
CA ALA A 52 -6.98 6.08 -0.56
C ALA A 52 -7.82 7.32 -0.23
N ASP A 53 -8.60 7.29 0.86
CA ASP A 53 -9.37 8.42 1.36
C ASP A 53 -8.48 9.61 1.75
N ALA A 54 -7.38 9.35 2.47
CA ALA A 54 -6.43 10.38 2.87
C ALA A 54 -5.79 11.10 1.65
N TYR A 55 -5.39 10.36 0.62
CA TYR A 55 -4.91 10.93 -0.64
C TYR A 55 -5.97 11.75 -1.35
N TYR A 56 -7.20 11.25 -1.41
CA TYR A 56 -8.31 11.96 -2.04
C TYR A 56 -8.59 13.30 -1.33
N LEU A 57 -8.65 13.29 0.00
CA LEU A 57 -8.86 14.49 0.80
C LEU A 57 -7.71 15.50 0.68
N ALA A 58 -6.50 15.03 0.41
CA ALA A 58 -5.34 15.87 0.12
C ALA A 58 -5.33 16.42 -1.33
N GLY A 59 -6.31 16.07 -2.16
CA GLY A 59 -6.49 16.60 -3.51
C GLY A 59 -5.81 15.83 -4.63
N TYR A 60 -5.35 14.61 -4.39
CA TYR A 60 -4.81 13.73 -5.42
C TYR A 60 -5.91 13.02 -6.23
N GLU A 61 -5.63 12.70 -7.49
CA GLU A 61 -6.44 11.74 -8.24
C GLU A 61 -6.08 10.33 -7.81
N VAL A 62 -6.98 9.67 -7.08
CA VAL A 62 -6.72 8.36 -6.46
C VAL A 62 -7.50 7.26 -7.16
N LYS A 63 -6.83 6.15 -7.39
CA LYS A 63 -7.44 4.86 -7.74
C LYS A 63 -7.00 3.84 -6.70
N ALA A 64 -7.89 2.92 -6.36
CA ALA A 64 -7.58 1.81 -5.47
C ALA A 64 -7.60 0.49 -6.24
N PHE A 65 -6.71 -0.42 -5.87
CA PHE A 65 -6.79 -1.82 -6.29
C PHE A 65 -6.82 -2.70 -5.03
N GLU A 66 -7.82 -3.55 -4.93
CA GLU A 66 -8.00 -4.46 -3.81
C GLU A 66 -8.51 -5.82 -4.30
N LEU A 67 -7.84 -6.89 -3.87
CA LEU A 67 -8.15 -8.25 -4.31
C LEU A 67 -9.37 -8.84 -3.60
N PHE A 68 -9.51 -8.59 -2.30
CA PHE A 68 -10.54 -9.18 -1.47
C PHE A 68 -11.91 -8.51 -1.65
N LYS A 69 -12.92 -9.34 -1.87
CA LYS A 69 -14.29 -8.83 -2.10
C LYS A 69 -14.85 -8.12 -0.86
N ALA A 70 -14.61 -8.65 0.33
CA ALA A 70 -15.09 -8.07 1.58
C ALA A 70 -14.57 -6.63 1.75
N HIS A 71 -13.28 -6.39 1.49
CA HIS A 71 -12.66 -5.07 1.54
C HIS A 71 -13.23 -4.13 0.48
N ARG A 72 -13.39 -4.60 -0.78
CA ARG A 72 -14.03 -3.78 -1.81
C ARG A 72 -15.46 -3.37 -1.47
N ASP A 73 -16.22 -4.26 -0.85
CA ASP A 73 -17.59 -3.95 -0.43
C ASP A 73 -17.58 -2.97 0.75
N TYR A 74 -16.70 -3.14 1.73
CA TYR A 74 -16.47 -2.17 2.81
C TYR A 74 -16.10 -0.79 2.27
N MET A 75 -15.17 -0.72 1.30
CA MET A 75 -14.76 0.56 0.66
C MET A 75 -15.94 1.24 -0.04
N LYS A 76 -16.80 0.50 -0.76
CA LYS A 76 -17.99 1.07 -1.42
C LYS A 76 -18.95 1.71 -0.44
N GLU A 77 -19.05 1.19 0.78
CA GLU A 77 -19.92 1.72 1.83
C GLU A 77 -19.30 2.91 2.56
N ASN A 78 -17.99 2.86 2.82
CA ASN A 78 -17.32 3.81 3.70
C ASN A 78 -16.55 4.91 2.97
N VAL A 79 -16.06 4.65 1.74
CA VAL A 79 -15.33 5.60 0.89
C VAL A 79 -15.83 5.54 -0.57
N PRO A 80 -17.14 5.77 -0.82
CA PRO A 80 -17.77 5.56 -2.13
C PRO A 80 -17.22 6.45 -3.24
N HIS A 81 -16.49 7.50 -2.91
CA HIS A 81 -15.83 8.41 -3.84
C HIS A 81 -14.53 7.83 -4.40
N ILE A 82 -13.98 6.74 -3.83
CA ILE A 82 -12.78 6.08 -4.33
C ILE A 82 -13.13 5.09 -5.45
N HIS A 83 -12.48 5.27 -6.60
CA HIS A 83 -12.65 4.35 -7.72
C HIS A 83 -11.80 3.09 -7.54
N ILE A 84 -12.47 1.95 -7.34
CA ILE A 84 -11.83 0.64 -7.20
C ILE A 84 -11.64 0.01 -8.59
N LEU A 85 -10.40 -0.26 -8.96
CA LEU A 85 -10.03 -0.81 -10.25
C LEU A 85 -10.15 -2.33 -10.29
N LYS A 86 -10.45 -2.88 -11.46
CA LYS A 86 -10.37 -4.34 -11.73
C LYS A 86 -8.94 -4.80 -12.03
N ASN A 87 -8.10 -3.91 -12.53
CA ASN A 87 -6.68 -4.16 -12.85
C ASN A 87 -5.86 -2.93 -12.46
N PRO A 88 -4.63 -3.13 -11.96
CA PRO A 88 -3.75 -2.02 -11.63
C PRO A 88 -3.32 -1.25 -12.89
N ILE A 89 -3.08 0.04 -12.72
CA ILE A 89 -2.62 0.97 -13.76
C ILE A 89 -1.38 1.72 -13.30
N THR A 90 -0.61 2.26 -14.24
CA THR A 90 0.50 3.16 -13.95
C THR A 90 -0.03 4.52 -13.51
N THR A 91 0.53 5.04 -12.41
CA THR A 91 0.28 6.37 -11.84
C THR A 91 1.61 7.05 -11.50
N ASP A 92 1.58 8.31 -11.03
CA ASP A 92 2.80 8.96 -10.55
C ASP A 92 3.37 8.25 -9.32
N LEU A 93 2.49 7.88 -8.37
CA LEU A 93 2.84 7.17 -7.14
C LEU A 93 2.10 5.83 -7.07
N LEU A 94 2.84 4.77 -6.78
CA LEU A 94 2.33 3.53 -6.22
C LEU A 94 2.44 3.61 -4.70
N HIS A 95 1.32 3.66 -4.00
CA HIS A 95 1.24 3.41 -2.56
C HIS A 95 1.15 1.90 -2.35
N PHE A 96 2.18 1.33 -1.72
CA PHE A 96 2.38 -0.11 -1.61
C PHE A 96 2.86 -0.47 -0.21
N ILE A 97 1.93 -0.36 0.75
CA ILE A 97 2.18 -0.46 2.19
C ILE A 97 1.57 -1.73 2.72
N GLU A 98 2.36 -2.55 3.44
CA GLU A 98 1.96 -3.80 4.10
C GLU A 98 1.10 -4.70 3.18
N THR A 99 1.59 -4.92 1.96
CA THR A 99 0.89 -5.67 0.91
C THR A 99 1.81 -6.70 0.24
N ALA A 100 3.09 -6.36 0.07
CA ALA A 100 4.04 -7.19 -0.69
C ALA A 100 4.33 -8.54 -0.03
N GLU A 101 4.24 -8.62 1.30
CA GLU A 101 4.41 -9.85 2.08
C GLU A 101 3.31 -10.89 1.82
N HIS A 102 2.18 -10.47 1.27
CA HIS A 102 1.10 -11.36 0.86
C HIS A 102 1.21 -11.85 -0.59
N MET A 103 2.22 -11.38 -1.33
CA MET A 103 2.41 -11.68 -2.75
C MET A 103 3.62 -12.59 -2.95
N THR A 104 3.51 -13.52 -3.89
CA THR A 104 4.67 -14.30 -4.37
C THR A 104 5.61 -13.41 -5.19
N ASP A 105 6.88 -13.81 -5.32
CA ASP A 105 7.84 -13.10 -6.19
C ASP A 105 7.36 -13.01 -7.65
N LYS A 106 6.66 -14.03 -8.12
CA LYS A 106 6.08 -14.03 -9.47
C LYS A 106 4.98 -12.97 -9.64
N GLU A 107 4.16 -12.77 -8.63
CA GLU A 107 3.12 -11.73 -8.64
C GLU A 107 3.73 -10.34 -8.56
N LEU A 108 4.74 -10.15 -7.72
CA LEU A 108 5.52 -8.91 -7.66
C LEU A 108 6.18 -8.59 -8.99
N ASP A 109 6.83 -9.58 -9.62
CA ASP A 109 7.42 -9.43 -10.95
C ASP A 109 6.37 -9.05 -12.00
N SER A 110 5.23 -9.72 -11.99
CA SER A 110 4.11 -9.42 -12.89
C SER A 110 3.58 -8.01 -12.69
N LEU A 111 3.45 -7.55 -11.45
CA LEU A 111 3.00 -6.21 -11.13
C LEU A 111 3.95 -5.17 -11.72
N PHE A 112 5.25 -5.23 -11.39
CA PHE A 112 6.25 -4.25 -11.84
C PHE A 112 6.60 -4.35 -13.34
N ASN A 113 6.24 -5.44 -14.01
CA ASN A 113 6.26 -5.53 -15.46
C ASN A 113 5.05 -4.84 -16.11
N LYS A 114 3.90 -4.84 -15.42
CA LYS A 114 2.65 -4.27 -15.91
C LYS A 114 2.52 -2.78 -15.66
N ILE A 115 2.98 -2.29 -14.50
CA ILE A 115 2.91 -0.89 -14.12
C ILE A 115 4.32 -0.33 -13.87
N GLN A 116 4.51 0.94 -14.24
CA GLN A 116 5.80 1.63 -14.14
C GLN A 116 5.59 3.00 -13.46
N PRO A 117 5.24 3.03 -12.15
CA PRO A 117 5.05 4.29 -11.45
C PRO A 117 6.37 5.07 -11.36
N LYS A 118 6.27 6.41 -11.33
CA LYS A 118 7.44 7.26 -11.13
C LYS A 118 8.01 7.10 -9.73
N TYR A 119 7.14 7.00 -8.73
CA TYR A 119 7.50 6.80 -7.33
C TYR A 119 6.81 5.56 -6.75
N VAL A 120 7.46 4.92 -5.79
CA VAL A 120 6.88 3.87 -4.95
C VAL A 120 7.07 4.27 -3.49
N LEU A 121 5.96 4.41 -2.75
CA LEU A 121 5.97 4.48 -1.29
C LEU A 121 5.75 3.07 -0.76
N PHE A 122 6.71 2.56 -0.03
CA PHE A 122 6.79 1.14 0.30
C PHE A 122 7.08 0.89 1.78
N SER A 123 6.33 -0.01 2.36
CA SER A 123 6.71 -0.79 3.53
C SER A 123 6.13 -2.21 3.45
N SER A 124 6.69 -3.13 4.19
CA SER A 124 6.27 -4.51 4.24
C SER A 124 6.81 -5.16 5.53
N THR A 125 6.24 -6.23 6.01
CA THR A 125 6.80 -7.02 7.11
C THR A 125 8.21 -7.47 6.75
N SER A 126 9.21 -7.11 7.58
CA SER A 126 10.63 -7.32 7.31
C SER A 126 11.29 -8.37 8.21
N GLU A 127 10.58 -8.86 9.21
CA GLU A 127 11.06 -9.87 10.16
C GLU A 127 10.00 -10.93 10.37
N LYS A 128 10.43 -12.19 10.41
CA LYS A 128 9.53 -13.31 10.69
C LYS A 128 9.08 -13.32 12.13
N THR A 129 7.78 -13.45 12.35
CA THR A 129 7.15 -13.54 13.66
C THR A 129 6.13 -14.67 13.71
N ASP A 130 5.66 -15.04 14.90
CA ASP A 130 4.61 -16.04 15.07
C ASP A 130 3.25 -15.57 14.53
N ASN A 131 3.12 -14.27 14.23
CA ASN A 131 1.90 -13.66 13.69
C ASN A 131 1.80 -13.74 12.16
N ASP A 132 2.85 -14.14 11.45
CA ASP A 132 2.88 -14.12 10.00
C ASP A 132 1.83 -15.06 9.37
N ILE A 133 1.70 -16.28 9.90
CA ILE A 133 0.73 -17.25 9.39
C ILE A 133 -0.71 -16.75 9.58
N PRO A 134 -1.13 -16.29 10.77
CA PRO A 134 -2.45 -15.69 10.96
C PRO A 134 -2.74 -14.50 10.03
N TRP A 135 -1.75 -13.66 9.72
CA TRP A 135 -1.90 -12.53 8.82
C TRP A 135 -1.73 -12.89 7.34
N GLY A 136 -1.35 -14.15 7.01
CA GLY A 136 -1.19 -14.60 5.63
C GLY A 136 0.09 -14.09 4.95
N HIS A 137 1.14 -13.76 5.72
CA HIS A 137 2.42 -13.36 5.19
C HIS A 137 3.16 -14.57 4.61
N ILE A 138 3.38 -14.59 3.30
CA ILE A 138 4.01 -15.69 2.57
C ILE A 138 5.38 -15.32 2.00
N ASN A 139 5.73 -14.03 1.98
CA ASN A 139 6.93 -13.51 1.33
C ASN A 139 7.62 -12.42 2.16
N ILE A 140 8.18 -12.84 3.29
CA ILE A 140 8.86 -11.94 4.20
C ILE A 140 10.31 -11.80 3.77
N LYS A 141 10.73 -10.56 3.50
CA LYS A 141 12.10 -10.20 3.12
C LYS A 141 12.63 -9.15 4.08
N SER A 142 13.91 -9.23 4.41
CA SER A 142 14.60 -8.16 5.13
C SER A 142 14.55 -6.85 4.36
N GLN A 143 14.77 -5.74 5.04
CA GLN A 143 14.83 -4.42 4.41
C GLN A 143 15.88 -4.36 3.28
N ALA A 144 17.02 -5.03 3.44
CA ALA A 144 18.07 -5.09 2.42
C ALA A 144 17.63 -5.89 1.17
N GLU A 145 16.88 -6.98 1.36
CA GLU A 145 16.33 -7.76 0.25
C GLU A 145 15.25 -6.97 -0.51
N TRP A 146 14.42 -6.18 0.18
CA TRP A 146 13.48 -5.27 -0.47
C TRP A 146 14.19 -4.14 -1.23
N ASP A 147 15.25 -3.56 -0.67
CA ASP A 147 16.06 -2.55 -1.38
C ASP A 147 16.64 -3.13 -2.68
N LEU A 148 17.21 -4.33 -2.62
CA LEU A 148 17.73 -5.04 -3.80
C LEU A 148 16.61 -5.36 -4.81
N PHE A 149 15.43 -5.79 -4.36
CA PHE A 149 14.29 -6.04 -5.23
C PHE A 149 13.94 -4.78 -6.04
N PHE A 150 13.82 -3.63 -5.39
CA PHE A 150 13.50 -2.37 -6.07
C PHE A 150 14.63 -1.92 -7.00
N GLU A 151 15.88 -2.08 -6.61
CA GLU A 151 17.03 -1.80 -7.47
C GLU A 151 17.00 -2.63 -8.76
N LEU A 152 16.74 -3.94 -8.66
CA LEU A 152 16.60 -4.84 -9.82
C LEU A 152 15.39 -4.47 -10.70
N LYS A 153 14.37 -3.81 -10.17
CA LYS A 153 13.23 -3.25 -10.92
C LYS A 153 13.53 -1.88 -11.51
N GLY A 154 14.74 -1.34 -11.31
CA GLY A 154 15.17 -0.04 -11.81
C GLY A 154 14.64 1.13 -10.98
N TYR A 155 14.50 0.95 -9.68
CA TYR A 155 14.16 2.00 -8.73
C TYR A 155 15.32 2.29 -7.79
N LEU A 156 15.52 3.56 -7.48
CA LEU A 156 16.52 4.01 -6.51
C LEU A 156 15.83 4.54 -5.26
N LYS A 157 16.36 4.22 -4.09
CA LYS A 157 15.85 4.77 -2.82
C LYS A 157 16.12 6.27 -2.76
N VAL A 158 15.08 7.06 -2.52
CA VAL A 158 15.17 8.52 -2.37
C VAL A 158 15.40 8.90 -0.92
N ARG A 159 14.55 8.36 -0.02
CA ARG A 159 14.62 8.64 1.42
C ARG A 159 13.89 7.58 2.23
N ASP A 160 14.29 7.47 3.49
CA ASP A 160 13.53 6.74 4.50
C ASP A 160 12.49 7.68 5.11
N LEU A 161 11.33 7.13 5.46
CA LEU A 161 10.21 7.83 6.08
C LEU A 161 9.83 7.11 7.38
N SER A 162 9.15 7.81 8.28
CA SER A 162 8.76 7.24 9.58
C SER A 162 7.31 6.77 9.64
N LEU A 163 6.53 7.06 8.61
CA LEU A 163 5.11 6.72 8.53
C LEU A 163 4.78 6.09 7.17
N PRO A 164 3.80 5.20 7.12
CA PRO A 164 2.96 4.75 8.24
C PRO A 164 3.65 3.74 9.18
N THR A 165 4.77 3.17 8.77
CA THR A 165 5.56 2.24 9.59
C THR A 165 6.95 2.81 9.87
N SER A 166 7.66 2.26 10.85
CA SER A 166 8.98 2.74 11.28
C SER A 166 10.08 2.64 10.22
N TRP A 167 9.84 1.96 9.10
CA TRP A 167 10.82 1.78 8.03
C TRP A 167 10.23 1.96 6.62
N THR A 168 9.24 2.80 6.50
CA THR A 168 8.68 3.18 5.19
C THR A 168 9.75 3.83 4.32
N LYS A 169 9.81 3.45 3.05
CA LYS A 169 10.79 3.94 2.07
C LYS A 169 10.12 4.54 0.86
N LEU A 170 10.74 5.58 0.33
CA LEU A 170 10.36 6.17 -0.94
C LEU A 170 11.41 5.82 -2.00
N PHE A 171 10.93 5.26 -3.11
CA PHE A 171 11.74 4.93 -4.28
C PHE A 171 11.33 5.77 -5.48
N ILE A 172 12.28 6.05 -6.38
CA ILE A 172 12.04 6.72 -7.67
C ILE A 172 12.51 5.82 -8.82
N LYS A 173 11.76 5.79 -9.91
CA LYS A 173 12.18 5.10 -11.14
C LYS A 173 13.44 5.76 -11.68
N SER A 174 14.50 4.98 -11.88
CA SER A 174 15.70 5.45 -12.59
C SER A 174 15.39 5.69 -14.06
N ILE A 175 15.95 6.77 -14.60
CA ILE A 175 15.80 7.17 -16.01
C ILE A 175 16.62 6.25 -16.90
#